data_7fe6df5feded6a089b0fe0184583ca2d
#
_entry.id   7fe6df5feded6a089b0fe0184583ca2d
#
_cell.length_a   1.000
_cell.length_b   1.000
_cell.length_c   1.000
_cell.angle_alpha   90.00
_cell.angle_beta   90.00
_cell.angle_gamma   90.00
#
_symmetry.space_group_name_H-M   'P 1'
#
loop_
_entity.id
_entity.type
_entity.pdbx_description
1 polymer ?
#
loop_
_entity_poly.entity_id
_entity_poly.type
_entity_poly.pdbx_seq_one_letter_code
_entity_poly.pdbx_strand_id
1 'polypeptide(L)'
;MQRRVSKNLEFTVDPGPNGSLNISVHIKKEQWIGKTGTFSVKRMCTVKDSRPVHKEITLFKCEFIAKSGERIFTIPQNKLASTVGNFPYDGSKIKVETRAEVKFKKLLGFGPTFHRGICGDLPDTLPHRAKVKNNAKELIDPKDTFNFFKNFTSISSSDQARTLLILIVGLSSAGGNLFVGFHDQMAPEHLTMFYSHRGSDGDSQSPLLNALGISGGILGLLWFQVKKQLRKYMTFHFKRKLKRTRIDRESKILVSDMVTGISGVALYDATLRIVACNMEKGQYIRGYGSNQRTVSFSNPSRAVLLYSKKVPMIEKGQTIDSYFRDTVSFKPMFEALYPKQMVGSDHGLDLVWEIQLLVDDLVDQELIGDSERFVMKDFYAA
;
A
#
# COMPACT_ATOMS: atom_id res chain seq x y z
N MET A 1 -4.63 20.35 26.25
CA MET A 1 -5.03 19.40 27.29
C MET A 1 -6.31 18.70 26.88
N GLN A 2 -6.25 17.38 26.63
CA GLN A 2 -7.45 16.57 26.38
C GLN A 2 -7.76 15.77 27.65
N ARG A 3 -9.02 15.86 28.09
CA ARG A 3 -9.49 15.23 29.33
C ARG A 3 -10.61 14.24 29.01
N ARG A 4 -10.48 13.01 29.48
CA ARG A 4 -11.57 12.03 29.43
C ARG A 4 -11.86 11.49 30.83
N VAL A 5 -13.12 11.57 31.21
CA VAL A 5 -13.60 11.17 32.54
C VAL A 5 -14.48 9.95 32.38
N SER A 6 -14.09 8.85 33.02
CA SER A 6 -14.98 7.72 33.31
C SER A 6 -15.40 7.73 34.79
N LYS A 7 -16.42 6.94 35.15
CA LYS A 7 -16.89 6.83 36.53
C LYS A 7 -15.76 6.49 37.56
N ASN A 8 -14.71 5.81 37.11
CA ASN A 8 -13.68 5.22 37.95
C ASN A 8 -12.27 5.76 37.68
N LEU A 9 -12.03 6.32 36.51
CA LEU A 9 -10.71 6.79 36.05
C LEU A 9 -10.87 8.09 35.28
N GLU A 10 -9.90 8.95 35.48
CA GLU A 10 -9.74 10.16 34.69
C GLU A 10 -8.37 10.16 34.05
N PHE A 11 -8.31 10.50 32.76
CA PHE A 11 -7.08 10.64 32.02
C PHE A 11 -6.94 12.06 31.50
N THR A 12 -5.75 12.61 31.65
CA THR A 12 -5.33 13.83 30.99
C THR A 12 -4.10 13.55 30.17
N VAL A 13 -4.02 14.14 28.98
CA VAL A 13 -2.89 13.96 28.08
C VAL A 13 -2.34 15.33 27.73
N ASP A 14 -1.06 15.51 28.01
CA ASP A 14 -0.34 16.73 27.74
C ASP A 14 0.93 16.45 26.94
N PRO A 15 1.29 17.32 25.98
CA PRO A 15 2.60 17.25 25.33
C PRO A 15 3.69 17.42 26.40
N GLY A 16 4.65 16.51 26.41
CA GLY A 16 5.84 16.59 27.24
C GLY A 16 7.03 17.19 26.48
N PRO A 17 8.14 17.45 27.18
CA PRO A 17 9.36 17.94 26.56
C PRO A 17 9.89 16.93 25.53
N ASN A 18 10.60 17.42 24.49
CA ASN A 18 11.23 16.62 23.47
C ASN A 18 10.29 15.66 22.71
N GLY A 19 9.02 16.06 22.50
CA GLY A 19 8.05 15.22 21.80
C GLY A 19 7.57 14.00 22.57
N SER A 20 7.83 13.92 23.87
CA SER A 20 7.24 12.94 24.78
C SER A 20 5.76 13.25 25.02
N LEU A 21 5.01 12.28 25.53
CA LEU A 21 3.64 12.50 25.99
C LEU A 21 3.55 12.20 27.49
N ASN A 22 2.97 13.12 28.23
CA ASN A 22 2.62 12.94 29.62
C ASN A 22 1.14 12.53 29.72
N ILE A 23 0.89 11.34 30.22
CA ILE A 23 -0.46 10.85 30.45
C ILE A 23 -0.67 10.75 31.98
N SER A 24 -1.50 11.64 32.49
CA SER A 24 -1.89 11.64 33.87
C SER A 24 -3.08 10.71 34.09
N VAL A 25 -3.00 9.85 35.08
CA VAL A 25 -4.05 8.91 35.46
C VAL A 25 -4.50 9.22 36.86
N HIS A 26 -5.73 9.64 37.03
CA HIS A 26 -6.36 9.85 38.33
C HIS A 26 -7.35 8.71 38.63
N ILE A 27 -7.09 7.96 39.70
CA ILE A 27 -7.90 6.81 40.12
C ILE A 27 -8.92 7.28 41.15
N LYS A 28 -10.20 7.28 40.73
CA LYS A 28 -11.32 7.73 41.56
C LYS A 28 -11.88 6.64 42.47
N LYS A 29 -11.61 5.38 42.19
CA LYS A 29 -12.17 4.25 42.87
C LYS A 29 -11.22 3.77 44.00
N GLU A 30 -11.53 4.04 45.22
CA GLU A 30 -10.72 3.71 46.40
C GLU A 30 -10.32 2.24 46.50
N GLN A 31 -11.21 1.32 46.11
CA GLN A 31 -10.93 -0.12 46.13
C GLN A 31 -9.75 -0.57 45.26
N TRP A 32 -9.24 0.30 44.38
CA TRP A 32 -8.08 0.04 43.55
C TRP A 32 -6.77 0.60 44.14
N ILE A 33 -6.88 1.47 45.13
CA ILE A 33 -5.72 2.01 45.82
C ILE A 33 -4.94 0.86 46.46
N GLY A 34 -3.63 0.86 46.32
CA GLY A 34 -2.74 -0.20 46.81
C GLY A 34 -2.63 -1.43 45.86
N LYS A 35 -3.49 -1.55 44.87
CA LYS A 35 -3.43 -2.69 43.89
C LYS A 35 -2.44 -2.44 42.77
N THR A 36 -1.82 -3.55 42.34
CA THR A 36 -0.98 -3.53 41.14
C THR A 36 -1.85 -3.46 39.89
N GLY A 37 -1.57 -2.48 39.06
CA GLY A 37 -2.18 -2.28 37.75
C GLY A 37 -1.14 -2.30 36.64
N THR A 38 -1.59 -2.43 35.43
CA THR A 38 -0.79 -2.29 34.23
C THR A 38 -1.31 -1.09 33.46
N PHE A 39 -0.44 -0.14 33.15
CA PHE A 39 -0.69 0.94 32.23
C PHE A 39 -0.10 0.58 30.86
N SER A 40 -0.84 0.78 29.79
CA SER A 40 -0.38 0.53 28.44
C SER A 40 -0.91 1.56 27.46
N VAL A 41 -0.09 1.89 26.49
CA VAL A 41 -0.48 2.69 25.32
C VAL A 41 -0.41 1.80 24.10
N LYS A 42 -1.50 1.77 23.36
CA LYS A 42 -1.68 0.91 22.19
C LYS A 42 -2.06 1.72 20.98
N ARG A 43 -1.51 1.35 19.83
CA ARG A 43 -1.98 1.83 18.54
C ARG A 43 -2.87 0.76 17.92
N MET A 44 -4.01 1.20 17.40
CA MET A 44 -5.01 0.34 16.80
C MET A 44 -5.27 0.78 15.36
N CYS A 45 -5.33 -0.17 14.46
CA CYS A 45 -5.86 0.02 13.11
C CYS A 45 -7.16 -0.77 12.97
N THR A 46 -8.22 -0.08 12.59
CA THR A 46 -9.52 -0.68 12.27
C THR A 46 -9.75 -0.58 10.78
N VAL A 47 -9.93 -1.70 10.12
CA VAL A 47 -10.37 -1.75 8.71
C VAL A 47 -11.88 -1.55 8.68
N LYS A 48 -12.33 -0.56 7.92
CA LYS A 48 -13.75 -0.21 7.75
C LYS A 48 -14.35 -1.09 6.65
N ASP A 49 -14.93 -2.20 7.05
CA ASP A 49 -15.68 -3.09 6.17
C ASP A 49 -16.93 -3.59 6.90
N SER A 50 -17.78 -4.34 6.21
CA SER A 50 -18.97 -4.99 6.79
C SER A 50 -18.64 -5.82 8.05
N ARG A 51 -17.44 -6.38 8.11
CA ARG A 51 -16.86 -7.03 9.29
C ARG A 51 -15.54 -6.34 9.66
N PRO A 52 -15.58 -5.37 10.58
CA PRO A 52 -14.38 -4.63 10.96
C PRO A 52 -13.28 -5.57 11.49
N VAL A 53 -12.09 -5.45 10.93
CA VAL A 53 -10.90 -6.14 11.43
C VAL A 53 -10.09 -5.15 12.25
N HIS A 54 -9.75 -5.55 13.49
CA HIS A 54 -8.97 -4.73 14.39
C HIS A 54 -7.59 -5.36 14.59
N LYS A 55 -6.56 -4.57 14.39
CA LYS A 55 -5.18 -4.94 14.71
C LYS A 55 -4.60 -3.93 15.67
N GLU A 56 -3.87 -4.40 16.69
CA GLU A 56 -3.25 -3.53 17.69
C GLU A 56 -1.79 -3.88 17.93
N ILE A 57 -0.99 -2.86 18.27
CA ILE A 57 0.37 -3.02 18.81
C ILE A 57 0.50 -2.22 20.10
N THR A 58 1.25 -2.76 21.04
CA THR A 58 1.58 -2.06 22.29
C THR A 58 2.83 -1.22 22.09
N LEU A 59 2.68 0.10 22.21
CA LEU A 59 3.78 1.06 22.08
C LEU A 59 4.54 1.21 23.39
N PHE A 60 3.81 1.17 24.52
CA PHE A 60 4.34 1.33 25.84
C PHE A 60 3.55 0.46 26.83
N LYS A 61 4.24 -0.13 27.79
CA LYS A 61 3.62 -0.90 28.87
C LYS A 61 4.48 -0.80 30.12
N CYS A 62 3.84 -0.52 31.27
CA CYS A 62 4.49 -0.57 32.57
C CYS A 62 3.53 -1.07 33.65
N GLU A 63 4.06 -1.68 34.68
CA GLU A 63 3.32 -2.01 35.90
C GLU A 63 3.44 -0.87 36.89
N PHE A 64 2.39 -0.67 37.68
CA PHE A 64 2.36 0.35 38.71
C PHE A 64 1.48 -0.07 39.89
N ILE A 65 1.73 0.51 41.07
CA ILE A 65 0.85 0.39 42.21
C ILE A 65 -0.03 1.63 42.23
N ALA A 66 -1.34 1.42 42.26
CA ALA A 66 -2.32 2.49 42.32
C ALA A 66 -2.20 3.25 43.66
N LYS A 67 -2.00 4.55 43.60
CA LYS A 67 -1.97 5.45 44.75
C LYS A 67 -3.16 6.41 44.65
N SER A 68 -3.56 6.96 45.78
CA SER A 68 -4.51 8.06 45.82
C SER A 68 -3.89 9.28 45.12
N GLY A 69 -4.69 9.95 44.29
CA GLY A 69 -4.26 11.11 43.51
C GLY A 69 -3.85 10.80 42.08
N GLU A 70 -3.19 11.75 41.48
CA GLU A 70 -2.77 11.70 40.09
C GLU A 70 -1.42 11.00 39.94
N ARG A 71 -1.30 10.16 38.93
CA ARG A 71 -0.03 9.55 38.53
C ARG A 71 0.27 9.87 37.06
N ILE A 72 1.46 10.40 36.83
CA ILE A 72 1.92 10.78 35.49
C ILE A 72 2.80 9.67 34.92
N PHE A 73 2.50 9.27 33.71
CA PHE A 73 3.31 8.37 32.89
C PHE A 73 3.89 9.16 31.72
N THR A 74 5.20 9.31 31.70
CA THR A 74 5.89 9.95 30.60
C THR A 74 6.28 8.90 29.56
N ILE A 75 5.75 9.02 28.36
CA ILE A 75 6.05 8.13 27.25
C ILE A 75 7.07 8.84 26.37
N PRO A 76 8.31 8.33 26.30
CA PRO A 76 9.35 8.96 25.52
C PRO A 76 9.04 8.87 24.03
N GLN A 77 9.47 9.88 23.27
CA GLN A 77 9.22 9.99 21.83
C GLN A 77 9.64 8.74 21.05
N ASN A 78 10.76 8.12 21.39
CA ASN A 78 11.24 6.90 20.74
C ASN A 78 10.31 5.69 20.89
N LYS A 79 9.47 5.65 21.92
CA LYS A 79 8.44 4.60 22.10
C LYS A 79 7.13 4.92 21.38
N LEU A 80 6.83 6.20 21.21
CA LEU A 80 5.71 6.64 20.37
C LEU A 80 6.07 6.49 18.89
N ALA A 81 7.33 6.52 18.62
CA ALA A 81 7.97 6.86 17.36
C ALA A 81 8.75 5.74 16.69
N SER A 82 8.21 4.59 16.48
CA SER A 82 8.30 4.15 15.08
C SER A 82 7.55 5.16 14.18
N THR A 83 6.90 6.15 14.82
CA THR A 83 6.26 7.32 14.21
C THR A 83 6.41 8.49 15.16
N VAL A 84 7.14 9.49 14.75
CA VAL A 84 7.31 10.74 15.48
C VAL A 84 5.93 11.41 15.61
N GLY A 85 5.48 11.59 16.86
CA GLY A 85 4.20 12.20 17.15
C GLY A 85 3.00 11.25 17.10
N ASN A 86 1.85 11.78 17.42
CA ASN A 86 0.58 11.09 17.39
C ASN A 86 -0.44 11.88 16.60
N PHE A 87 -1.14 11.20 15.71
CA PHE A 87 -2.31 11.75 15.03
C PHE A 87 -3.34 10.65 14.85
N PRO A 88 -4.62 10.93 15.05
CA PRO A 88 -5.68 10.06 14.59
C PRO A 88 -5.78 10.15 13.07
N TYR A 89 -5.95 9.03 12.42
CA TYR A 89 -6.21 8.98 10.99
C TYR A 89 -7.55 8.30 10.75
N ASP A 90 -8.42 8.98 10.04
CA ASP A 90 -9.74 8.49 9.66
C ASP A 90 -9.90 8.61 8.14
N GLY A 91 -9.50 7.57 7.44
CA GLY A 91 -9.53 7.50 5.98
C GLY A 91 -10.76 6.78 5.43
N SER A 92 -10.70 6.45 4.15
CA SER A 92 -11.82 5.79 3.46
C SER A 92 -11.98 4.32 3.85
N LYS A 93 -10.87 3.61 4.04
CA LYS A 93 -10.82 2.16 4.31
C LYS A 93 -10.34 1.82 5.71
N ILE A 94 -9.58 2.70 6.34
CA ILE A 94 -9.01 2.43 7.66
C ILE A 94 -9.23 3.59 8.63
N LYS A 95 -9.22 3.25 9.93
CA LYS A 95 -9.10 4.21 11.03
C LYS A 95 -7.92 3.80 11.90
N VAL A 96 -7.00 4.73 12.17
CA VAL A 96 -5.86 4.49 13.06
C VAL A 96 -5.99 5.39 14.28
N GLU A 97 -5.91 4.81 15.47
CA GLU A 97 -6.06 5.49 16.74
C GLU A 97 -4.98 5.02 17.73
N THR A 98 -4.57 5.90 18.63
CA THR A 98 -3.72 5.54 19.76
C THR A 98 -4.52 5.68 21.04
N ARG A 99 -4.53 4.65 21.87
CA ARG A 99 -5.32 4.57 23.11
C ARG A 99 -4.44 4.23 24.29
N ALA A 100 -4.72 4.86 25.43
CA ALA A 100 -4.15 4.47 26.71
C ALA A 100 -5.15 3.57 27.46
N GLU A 101 -4.63 2.59 28.17
CA GLU A 101 -5.42 1.58 28.88
C GLU A 101 -4.80 1.28 30.25
N VAL A 102 -5.64 1.25 31.29
CA VAL A 102 -5.26 0.79 32.64
C VAL A 102 -6.00 -0.49 32.95
N LYS A 103 -5.28 -1.52 33.37
CA LYS A 103 -5.84 -2.82 33.76
C LYS A 103 -5.41 -3.15 35.21
N PHE A 104 -6.36 -3.56 36.04
CA PHE A 104 -6.08 -4.10 37.37
C PHE A 104 -6.38 -5.61 37.39
N LYS A 105 -5.51 -6.40 38.02
CA LYS A 105 -5.77 -7.83 38.23
C LYS A 105 -6.88 -8.00 39.29
N LYS A 106 -7.83 -8.89 39.08
CA LYS A 106 -8.79 -9.29 40.13
C LYS A 106 -8.11 -10.11 41.18
N LEU A 107 -8.55 -9.93 42.45
CA LEU A 107 -7.98 -10.62 43.61
C LEU A 107 -8.40 -12.11 43.71
N LEU A 108 -9.39 -12.57 42.99
CA LEU A 108 -9.89 -13.95 43.01
C LEU A 108 -9.76 -14.55 41.63
N GLY A 109 -9.01 -15.63 41.52
CA GLY A 109 -8.46 -16.29 40.35
C GLY A 109 -9.38 -16.77 39.23
N PHE A 110 -10.58 -16.27 39.10
CA PHE A 110 -11.49 -16.64 38.02
C PHE A 110 -11.75 -15.44 37.10
N GLY A 111 -10.94 -15.36 36.03
CA GLY A 111 -11.08 -14.48 34.88
C GLY A 111 -10.72 -13.00 35.11
N PRO A 112 -10.09 -12.35 34.15
CA PRO A 112 -9.73 -10.95 34.23
C PRO A 112 -10.95 -10.07 33.99
N THR A 113 -11.53 -9.44 34.99
CA THR A 113 -12.38 -8.27 34.73
C THR A 113 -11.48 -7.06 34.55
N PHE A 114 -11.35 -6.68 33.32
CA PHE A 114 -10.61 -5.48 32.94
C PHE A 114 -11.57 -4.30 32.95
N HIS A 115 -11.32 -3.32 33.81
CA HIS A 115 -11.94 -2.02 33.63
C HIS A 115 -11.12 -1.27 32.59
N ARG A 116 -11.63 -1.18 31.35
CA ARG A 116 -11.05 -0.33 30.32
C ARG A 116 -11.24 1.13 30.72
N GLY A 117 -10.17 1.74 31.20
CA GLY A 117 -10.06 3.17 31.14
C GLY A 117 -9.68 3.52 29.69
N ILE A 118 -10.64 3.90 28.88
CA ILE A 118 -10.35 4.36 27.53
C ILE A 118 -9.93 5.81 27.64
N CYS A 119 -8.64 6.10 27.43
CA CYS A 119 -8.23 7.44 27.09
C CYS A 119 -8.81 7.78 25.71
N GLY A 120 -9.36 8.94 25.55
CA GLY A 120 -9.67 9.47 24.20
C GLY A 120 -8.41 9.58 23.36
N ASP A 121 -8.59 9.90 22.12
CA ASP A 121 -7.49 10.12 21.19
C ASP A 121 -6.42 10.99 21.83
N LEU A 122 -5.18 10.56 21.72
CA LEU A 122 -4.05 11.38 22.12
C LEU A 122 -4.08 12.67 21.28
N PRO A 123 -3.64 13.82 21.82
CA PRO A 123 -3.71 15.08 21.09
C PRO A 123 -3.03 14.95 19.73
N ASP A 124 -3.69 15.46 18.70
CA ASP A 124 -3.11 15.54 17.36
C ASP A 124 -1.97 16.55 17.40
N THR A 125 -0.78 16.05 17.08
CA THR A 125 0.44 16.88 17.06
C THR A 125 0.81 17.31 15.64
N LEU A 126 0.04 16.87 14.64
CA LEU A 126 0.29 17.29 13.25
C LEU A 126 -0.25 18.71 12.98
N PRO A 127 0.52 19.55 12.31
CA PRO A 127 -0.01 20.81 11.77
C PRO A 127 -1.07 20.51 10.72
N HIS A 128 -1.89 21.52 10.42
CA HIS A 128 -2.92 21.42 9.39
C HIS A 128 -2.32 20.99 8.04
N ARG A 129 -2.89 19.95 7.42
CA ARG A 129 -2.42 19.45 6.12
C ARG A 129 -2.97 20.28 4.98
N ALA A 130 -2.10 20.65 4.05
CA ALA A 130 -2.52 21.32 2.83
C ALA A 130 -3.58 20.49 2.09
N LYS A 131 -4.57 21.19 1.51
CA LYS A 131 -5.59 20.49 0.70
C LYS A 131 -4.95 19.95 -0.56
N VAL A 132 -5.19 18.67 -0.87
CA VAL A 132 -4.81 18.03 -2.13
C VAL A 132 -6.05 17.71 -2.94
N LYS A 133 -5.93 17.71 -4.26
CA LYS A 133 -7.00 17.25 -5.14
C LYS A 133 -7.27 15.77 -4.86
N ASN A 134 -8.53 15.36 -4.90
CA ASN A 134 -8.92 13.96 -4.64
C ASN A 134 -8.71 13.09 -5.89
N ASN A 135 -7.48 13.05 -6.40
CA ASN A 135 -7.10 12.27 -7.59
C ASN A 135 -5.94 11.28 -7.29
N ALA A 136 -5.83 10.86 -6.03
CA ALA A 136 -4.74 9.97 -5.60
C ALA A 136 -4.66 8.69 -6.42
N LYS A 137 -5.81 8.06 -6.72
CA LYS A 137 -5.85 6.85 -7.55
C LYS A 137 -5.37 7.10 -8.97
N GLU A 138 -5.75 8.20 -9.57
CA GLU A 138 -5.35 8.57 -10.94
C GLU A 138 -3.86 8.92 -11.02
N LEU A 139 -3.30 9.52 -9.97
CA LEU A 139 -1.88 9.83 -9.90
C LEU A 139 -1.02 8.57 -9.69
N ILE A 140 -1.47 7.60 -8.91
CA ILE A 140 -0.71 6.37 -8.60
C ILE A 140 -0.94 5.28 -9.65
N ASP A 141 -2.13 5.22 -10.21
CA ASP A 141 -2.51 4.23 -11.22
C ASP A 141 -3.05 4.96 -12.45
N PRO A 142 -2.17 5.66 -13.22
CA PRO A 142 -2.58 6.32 -14.43
C PRO A 142 -3.07 5.30 -15.45
N LYS A 143 -4.07 5.69 -16.23
CA LYS A 143 -4.65 4.81 -17.26
C LYS A 143 -3.59 4.45 -18.30
N ASP A 144 -3.42 3.17 -18.48
CA ASP A 144 -2.54 2.54 -19.44
C ASP A 144 -3.42 2.00 -20.59
N THR A 145 -3.38 2.65 -21.74
CA THR A 145 -4.13 2.28 -22.94
C THR A 145 -3.19 1.61 -23.92
N PHE A 146 -2.90 0.32 -23.67
CA PHE A 146 -2.03 -0.47 -24.52
C PHE A 146 -2.61 -0.61 -25.96
N ASN A 147 -1.88 -0.11 -26.96
CA ASN A 147 -2.21 -0.29 -28.37
C ASN A 147 -1.24 -1.26 -29.04
N PHE A 148 -1.72 -2.49 -29.31
CA PHE A 148 -0.90 -3.55 -29.87
C PHE A 148 -0.24 -3.15 -31.20
N PHE A 149 -0.98 -2.62 -32.15
CA PHE A 149 -0.45 -2.31 -33.50
C PHE A 149 0.60 -1.21 -33.47
N LYS A 150 0.32 -0.12 -32.76
CA LYS A 150 1.27 0.97 -32.57
C LYS A 150 2.55 0.49 -31.89
N ASN A 151 2.42 -0.27 -30.82
CA ASN A 151 3.55 -0.78 -30.07
C ASN A 151 4.36 -1.80 -30.88
N PHE A 152 3.69 -2.67 -31.62
CA PHE A 152 4.34 -3.68 -32.48
C PHE A 152 5.15 -3.04 -33.62
N THR A 153 4.62 -2.01 -34.28
CA THR A 153 5.33 -1.32 -35.35
C THR A 153 6.50 -0.46 -34.88
N SER A 154 6.53 -0.09 -33.57
CA SER A 154 7.58 0.76 -32.99
C SER A 154 8.83 0.00 -32.55
N ILE A 155 8.78 -1.34 -32.46
CA ILE A 155 9.92 -2.17 -32.07
C ILE A 155 10.77 -2.60 -33.25
N SER A 156 11.98 -3.11 -32.99
CA SER A 156 12.91 -3.58 -34.02
C SER A 156 12.33 -4.78 -34.79
N SER A 157 12.76 -4.96 -36.06
CA SER A 157 12.31 -6.09 -36.88
C SER A 157 12.59 -7.45 -36.25
N SER A 158 13.72 -7.61 -35.54
CA SER A 158 14.04 -8.84 -34.80
C SER A 158 13.08 -9.11 -33.66
N ASP A 159 12.62 -8.05 -32.96
CA ASP A 159 11.69 -8.16 -31.85
C ASP A 159 10.25 -8.37 -32.35
N GLN A 160 9.91 -7.79 -33.51
CA GLN A 160 8.68 -8.10 -34.24
C GLN A 160 8.61 -9.59 -34.58
N ALA A 161 9.70 -10.15 -35.17
CA ALA A 161 9.77 -11.57 -35.52
C ALA A 161 9.58 -12.49 -34.32
N ARG A 162 10.22 -12.17 -33.17
CA ARG A 162 10.05 -12.91 -31.92
C ARG A 162 8.60 -12.83 -31.39
N THR A 163 7.99 -11.65 -31.45
CA THR A 163 6.60 -11.45 -31.02
C THR A 163 5.63 -12.21 -31.93
N LEU A 164 5.86 -12.22 -33.24
CA LEU A 164 5.08 -13.01 -34.22
C LEU A 164 5.22 -14.51 -33.96
N LEU A 165 6.42 -14.99 -33.63
CA LEU A 165 6.62 -16.40 -33.30
C LEU A 165 5.78 -16.81 -32.07
N ILE A 166 5.78 -15.98 -31.02
CA ILE A 166 4.95 -16.23 -29.83
C ILE A 166 3.46 -16.26 -30.19
N LEU A 167 3.00 -15.34 -31.05
CA LEU A 167 1.62 -15.28 -31.53
C LEU A 167 1.25 -16.54 -32.33
N ILE A 168 2.11 -16.95 -33.25
CA ILE A 168 1.87 -18.14 -34.09
C ILE A 168 1.77 -19.39 -33.22
N VAL A 169 2.72 -19.61 -32.31
CA VAL A 169 2.72 -20.78 -31.43
C VAL A 169 1.48 -20.78 -30.53
N GLY A 170 1.13 -19.65 -29.92
CA GLY A 170 -0.03 -19.55 -29.04
C GLY A 170 -1.36 -19.74 -29.78
N LEU A 171 -1.51 -19.13 -30.95
CA LEU A 171 -2.72 -19.28 -31.78
C LEU A 171 -2.86 -20.71 -32.31
N SER A 172 -1.75 -21.33 -32.75
CA SER A 172 -1.74 -22.73 -33.18
C SER A 172 -2.13 -23.68 -32.05
N SER A 173 -1.63 -23.44 -30.83
CA SER A 173 -1.99 -24.23 -29.64
C SER A 173 -3.46 -24.09 -29.28
N ALA A 174 -3.99 -22.88 -29.28
CA ALA A 174 -5.42 -22.64 -29.02
C ALA A 174 -6.32 -23.25 -30.10
N GLY A 175 -5.94 -23.09 -31.38
CA GLY A 175 -6.64 -23.66 -32.53
C GLY A 175 -6.62 -25.19 -32.52
N GLY A 176 -5.47 -25.81 -32.21
CA GLY A 176 -5.34 -27.24 -32.05
C GLY A 176 -6.24 -27.82 -30.97
N ASN A 177 -6.30 -27.16 -29.79
CA ASN A 177 -7.23 -27.57 -28.74
C ASN A 177 -8.68 -27.46 -29.13
N LEU A 178 -9.06 -26.38 -29.84
CA LEU A 178 -10.43 -26.22 -30.33
C LEU A 178 -10.79 -27.30 -31.38
N PHE A 179 -9.86 -27.61 -32.27
CA PHE A 179 -10.05 -28.67 -33.26
C PHE A 179 -10.26 -30.03 -32.60
N VAL A 180 -9.43 -30.40 -31.63
CA VAL A 180 -9.57 -31.66 -30.87
C VAL A 180 -10.91 -31.68 -30.10
N GLY A 181 -11.29 -30.60 -29.44
CA GLY A 181 -12.56 -30.52 -28.70
C GLY A 181 -13.76 -30.64 -29.63
N PHE A 182 -13.68 -30.06 -30.83
CA PHE A 182 -14.72 -30.19 -31.86
C PHE A 182 -14.79 -31.63 -32.40
N HIS A 183 -13.63 -32.24 -32.69
CA HIS A 183 -13.54 -33.64 -33.13
C HIS A 183 -14.17 -34.58 -32.07
N ASP A 184 -13.81 -34.46 -30.80
CA ASP A 184 -14.34 -35.30 -29.72
C ASP A 184 -15.84 -35.10 -29.49
N GLN A 185 -16.38 -33.92 -29.84
CA GLN A 185 -17.82 -33.63 -29.79
C GLN A 185 -18.58 -34.31 -30.94
N MET A 186 -17.96 -34.39 -32.12
CA MET A 186 -18.60 -34.95 -33.32
C MET A 186 -18.40 -36.46 -33.49
N ALA A 187 -17.30 -37.00 -32.96
CA ALA A 187 -16.95 -38.43 -33.05
C ALA A 187 -16.67 -39.03 -31.66
N PRO A 188 -17.70 -39.21 -30.81
CA PRO A 188 -17.55 -39.61 -29.42
C PRO A 188 -16.95 -41.05 -29.26
N GLU A 189 -16.94 -41.85 -30.27
CA GLU A 189 -16.29 -43.19 -30.32
C GLU A 189 -14.75 -43.11 -30.35
N HIS A 190 -14.20 -41.98 -30.73
CA HIS A 190 -12.77 -41.70 -30.82
C HIS A 190 -12.32 -40.63 -29.85
N LEU A 191 -12.72 -40.74 -28.60
CA LEU A 191 -12.44 -39.71 -27.55
C LEU A 191 -10.96 -39.55 -27.31
N THR A 192 -10.53 -38.30 -27.21
CA THR A 192 -9.18 -37.91 -26.89
C THR A 192 -9.06 -37.41 -25.43
N MET A 193 -8.10 -36.55 -25.13
CA MET A 193 -7.82 -36.09 -23.77
C MET A 193 -8.99 -35.40 -23.04
N PHE A 194 -9.94 -34.81 -23.76
CA PHE A 194 -11.04 -34.04 -23.14
C PHE A 194 -12.11 -34.90 -22.47
N TYR A 195 -12.17 -36.21 -22.81
CA TYR A 195 -13.09 -37.16 -22.19
C TYR A 195 -12.42 -38.11 -21.21
N SER A 196 -11.10 -38.11 -21.11
CA SER A 196 -10.36 -39.07 -20.25
C SER A 196 -10.61 -38.88 -18.75
N HIS A 197 -11.21 -37.77 -18.34
CA HIS A 197 -11.58 -37.48 -16.95
C HIS A 197 -13.10 -37.59 -16.78
N ARG A 198 -13.62 -38.83 -16.81
CA ARG A 198 -14.97 -39.13 -16.33
C ARG A 198 -14.94 -39.05 -14.80
N GLY A 199 -15.36 -37.92 -14.23
CA GLY A 199 -15.58 -37.82 -12.78
C GLY A 199 -16.62 -38.84 -12.36
N SER A 200 -16.50 -39.41 -11.16
CA SER A 200 -17.38 -40.45 -10.62
C SER A 200 -18.85 -40.03 -10.50
N ASP A 201 -19.20 -38.77 -10.74
CA ASP A 201 -20.51 -38.16 -10.50
C ASP A 201 -21.38 -37.99 -11.74
N GLY A 202 -21.01 -38.59 -12.87
CA GLY A 202 -21.93 -38.73 -14.03
C GLY A 202 -22.21 -37.47 -14.85
N ASP A 203 -21.69 -36.30 -14.49
CA ASP A 203 -21.82 -35.06 -15.26
C ASP A 203 -20.82 -35.06 -16.43
N SER A 204 -21.33 -35.40 -17.62
CA SER A 204 -20.56 -35.33 -18.87
C SER A 204 -20.43 -33.89 -19.32
N GLN A 205 -19.35 -33.21 -18.93
CA GLN A 205 -19.02 -31.92 -19.49
C GLN A 205 -18.73 -32.06 -21.00
N SER A 206 -19.33 -31.17 -21.82
CA SER A 206 -19.10 -31.18 -23.28
C SER A 206 -17.62 -30.98 -23.60
N PRO A 207 -17.01 -31.86 -24.45
CA PRO A 207 -15.61 -31.72 -24.87
C PRO A 207 -15.33 -30.35 -25.46
N LEU A 208 -16.25 -29.82 -26.24
CA LEU A 208 -16.14 -28.50 -26.84
C LEU A 208 -16.10 -27.39 -25.80
N LEU A 209 -16.90 -27.46 -24.72
CA LEU A 209 -16.87 -26.48 -23.64
C LEU A 209 -15.53 -26.51 -22.90
N ASN A 210 -14.98 -27.69 -22.64
CA ASN A 210 -13.68 -27.83 -22.03
C ASN A 210 -12.57 -27.25 -22.93
N ALA A 211 -12.61 -27.56 -24.21
CA ALA A 211 -11.67 -27.02 -25.20
C ALA A 211 -11.75 -25.48 -25.32
N LEU A 212 -12.96 -24.92 -25.29
CA LEU A 212 -13.17 -23.47 -25.25
C LEU A 212 -12.56 -22.84 -24.00
N GLY A 213 -12.75 -23.46 -22.82
CA GLY A 213 -12.18 -23.00 -21.56
C GLY A 213 -10.65 -23.00 -21.58
N ILE A 214 -10.03 -24.10 -22.03
CA ILE A 214 -8.56 -24.23 -22.15
C ILE A 214 -8.01 -23.24 -23.19
N SER A 215 -8.64 -23.17 -24.37
CA SER A 215 -8.20 -22.24 -25.43
C SER A 215 -8.35 -20.78 -25.01
N GLY A 216 -9.42 -20.43 -24.30
CA GLY A 216 -9.60 -19.11 -23.69
C GLY A 216 -8.48 -18.78 -22.70
N GLY A 217 -8.10 -19.73 -21.87
CA GLY A 217 -6.95 -19.63 -20.96
C GLY A 217 -5.62 -19.41 -21.70
N ILE A 218 -5.37 -20.20 -22.77
CA ILE A 218 -4.18 -20.06 -23.61
C ILE A 218 -4.14 -18.68 -24.27
N LEU A 219 -5.25 -18.21 -24.84
CA LEU A 219 -5.34 -16.88 -25.47
C LEU A 219 -5.15 -15.76 -24.45
N GLY A 220 -5.68 -15.90 -23.23
CA GLY A 220 -5.46 -14.94 -22.16
C GLY A 220 -3.99 -14.85 -21.73
N LEU A 221 -3.32 -16.01 -21.56
CA LEU A 221 -1.90 -16.08 -21.26
C LEU A 221 -1.06 -15.55 -22.42
N LEU A 222 -1.40 -15.87 -23.64
CA LEU A 222 -0.75 -15.38 -24.87
C LEU A 222 -0.81 -13.85 -24.92
N TRP A 223 -2.01 -13.27 -24.74
CA TRP A 223 -2.17 -11.82 -24.72
C TRP A 223 -1.33 -11.17 -23.63
N PHE A 224 -1.32 -11.75 -22.43
CA PHE A 224 -0.50 -11.26 -21.32
C PHE A 224 1.00 -11.33 -21.66
N GLN A 225 1.46 -12.44 -22.25
CA GLN A 225 2.87 -12.60 -22.65
C GLN A 225 3.27 -11.64 -23.76
N VAL A 226 2.43 -11.47 -24.76
CA VAL A 226 2.66 -10.52 -25.88
C VAL A 226 2.70 -9.09 -25.35
N LYS A 227 1.74 -8.71 -24.52
CA LYS A 227 1.72 -7.40 -23.88
C LYS A 227 2.98 -7.17 -23.04
N LYS A 228 3.38 -8.16 -22.22
CA LYS A 228 4.59 -8.12 -21.41
C LYS A 228 5.85 -8.01 -22.27
N GLN A 229 5.93 -8.75 -23.35
CA GLN A 229 7.07 -8.75 -24.28
C GLN A 229 7.20 -7.42 -25.02
N LEU A 230 6.12 -6.90 -25.57
CA LEU A 230 6.12 -5.60 -26.23
C LEU A 230 6.49 -4.48 -25.25
N ARG A 231 5.95 -4.49 -24.06
CA ARG A 231 6.36 -3.57 -23.01
C ARG A 231 7.85 -3.66 -22.70
N LYS A 232 8.40 -4.86 -22.57
CA LYS A 232 9.83 -5.05 -22.31
C LYS A 232 10.72 -4.40 -23.38
N TYR A 233 10.28 -4.38 -24.66
CA TYR A 233 11.02 -3.76 -25.75
C TYR A 233 10.84 -2.24 -25.79
N MET A 234 9.69 -1.74 -25.35
CA MET A 234 9.35 -0.32 -25.42
C MET A 234 9.65 0.40 -24.11
N THR A 235 9.68 -0.34 -22.98
CA THR A 235 9.79 0.27 -21.67
C THR A 235 11.19 0.68 -21.34
N PHE A 236 11.21 1.70 -20.59
CA PHE A 236 12.32 2.29 -19.92
C PHE A 236 12.67 1.42 -18.71
N HIS A 237 13.82 0.83 -18.70
CA HIS A 237 14.29 0.16 -17.50
C HIS A 237 14.86 1.19 -16.54
N PHE A 238 14.02 1.70 -15.64
CA PHE A 238 14.47 2.54 -14.55
C PHE A 238 15.47 1.80 -13.66
N LYS A 239 16.62 2.43 -13.44
CA LYS A 239 17.57 1.99 -12.43
C LYS A 239 17.66 3.04 -11.36
N ARG A 240 17.42 2.65 -10.11
CA ARG A 240 17.58 3.54 -8.96
C ARG A 240 19.04 3.96 -8.85
N LYS A 241 19.27 5.24 -8.81
CA LYS A 241 20.57 5.84 -8.43
C LYS A 241 20.59 6.28 -6.98
N LEU A 242 19.44 6.56 -6.41
CA LEU A 242 19.32 7.20 -5.11
C LEU A 242 20.05 6.39 -4.02
N LYS A 243 21.13 6.96 -3.50
CA LYS A 243 21.85 6.44 -2.33
C LYS A 243 20.90 6.50 -1.12
N ARG A 244 21.23 5.81 0.00
CA ARG A 244 20.45 5.82 1.26
C ARG A 244 20.54 7.19 1.95
N THR A 245 20.16 8.26 1.28
CA THR A 245 20.14 9.62 1.81
C THR A 245 18.85 9.85 2.56
N ARG A 246 18.93 10.45 3.74
CA ARG A 246 17.74 10.94 4.46
C ARG A 246 17.19 12.16 3.73
N ILE A 247 15.89 12.18 3.56
CA ILE A 247 15.14 13.25 2.90
C ILE A 247 14.38 14.02 3.97
N ASP A 248 14.69 15.28 4.12
CA ASP A 248 14.00 16.24 4.99
C ASP A 248 13.13 17.20 4.18
N ARG A 249 12.44 18.12 4.87
CA ARG A 249 11.52 19.06 4.27
C ARG A 249 12.19 20.01 3.28
N GLU A 250 13.44 20.38 3.52
CA GLU A 250 14.20 21.32 2.68
C GLU A 250 15.04 20.62 1.60
N SER A 251 15.01 19.29 1.59
CA SER A 251 15.75 18.49 0.61
C SER A 251 15.33 18.82 -0.81
N LYS A 252 16.34 19.07 -1.64
CA LYS A 252 16.22 19.26 -3.08
C LYS A 252 17.16 18.26 -3.75
N ILE A 253 16.61 17.38 -4.57
CA ILE A 253 17.37 16.30 -5.20
C ILE A 253 17.22 16.40 -6.71
N LEU A 254 18.32 16.30 -7.45
CA LEU A 254 18.28 16.25 -8.91
C LEU A 254 17.59 14.97 -9.38
N VAL A 255 16.74 15.06 -10.39
CA VAL A 255 16.07 13.89 -10.99
C VAL A 255 17.12 12.89 -11.48
N SER A 256 18.20 13.36 -12.08
CA SER A 256 19.32 12.55 -12.54
C SER A 256 20.05 11.76 -11.44
N ASP A 257 19.93 12.20 -10.16
CA ASP A 257 20.49 11.49 -9.01
C ASP A 257 19.50 10.46 -8.43
N MET A 258 18.22 10.57 -8.77
CA MET A 258 17.19 9.64 -8.33
C MET A 258 17.12 8.40 -9.20
N VAL A 259 17.20 8.59 -10.51
CA VAL A 259 16.93 7.55 -11.49
C VAL A 259 17.78 7.73 -12.73
N THR A 260 18.10 6.61 -13.37
CA THR A 260 18.64 6.57 -14.74
C THR A 260 17.91 5.50 -15.54
N GLY A 261 18.13 5.49 -16.82
CA GLY A 261 17.60 4.50 -17.73
C GLY A 261 17.91 4.87 -19.18
N ILE A 262 17.85 3.89 -20.08
CA ILE A 262 18.11 4.06 -21.50
C ILE A 262 16.84 3.63 -22.25
N SER A 263 16.40 4.43 -23.20
CA SER A 263 15.28 4.06 -24.07
C SER A 263 15.73 3.13 -25.20
N GLY A 264 15.05 2.00 -25.36
CA GLY A 264 15.26 1.07 -26.46
C GLY A 264 14.66 1.54 -27.80
N VAL A 265 13.75 2.52 -27.74
CA VAL A 265 13.04 3.11 -28.87
C VAL A 265 12.96 4.63 -28.72
N ALA A 266 12.65 5.36 -29.77
CA ALA A 266 12.32 6.77 -29.64
C ALA A 266 10.97 6.93 -28.95
N LEU A 267 10.92 7.80 -27.93
CA LEU A 267 9.71 8.07 -27.13
C LEU A 267 9.25 9.50 -27.43
N TYR A 268 8.02 9.64 -27.88
CA TYR A 268 7.43 10.94 -28.23
C TYR A 268 6.49 11.40 -27.11
N ASP A 269 6.44 12.71 -26.91
CA ASP A 269 5.59 13.34 -25.91
C ASP A 269 5.74 12.77 -24.49
N ALA A 270 6.98 12.38 -24.13
CA ALA A 270 7.29 11.73 -22.89
C ALA A 270 7.15 12.70 -21.70
N THR A 271 6.39 12.29 -20.68
CA THR A 271 6.23 13.04 -19.43
C THR A 271 6.81 12.24 -18.27
N LEU A 272 7.86 12.75 -17.65
CA LEU A 272 8.39 12.22 -16.41
C LEU A 272 7.73 12.94 -15.23
N ARG A 273 7.20 12.17 -14.28
CA ARG A 273 6.65 12.73 -13.05
C ARG A 273 7.08 11.93 -11.82
N ILE A 274 7.12 12.61 -10.68
CA ILE A 274 7.42 12.02 -9.38
C ILE A 274 6.22 12.30 -8.48
N VAL A 275 5.66 11.25 -7.90
CA VAL A 275 4.45 11.29 -7.09
C VAL A 275 4.74 10.70 -5.72
N ALA A 276 4.31 11.39 -4.66
CA ALA A 276 4.26 10.83 -3.32
C ALA A 276 2.82 10.56 -2.91
N CYS A 277 2.57 9.46 -2.18
CA CYS A 277 1.23 9.02 -1.85
C CYS A 277 1.14 8.39 -0.46
N ASN A 278 0.05 8.70 0.25
CA ASN A 278 -0.40 7.92 1.39
C ASN A 278 -1.21 6.72 0.92
N MET A 279 -0.83 5.53 1.38
CA MET A 279 -1.47 4.26 1.06
C MET A 279 -2.13 3.69 2.31
N GLU A 280 -3.45 3.50 2.27
CA GLU A 280 -4.18 2.76 3.29
C GLU A 280 -3.99 1.27 3.07
N LYS A 281 -3.40 0.58 4.03
CA LYS A 281 -3.14 -0.86 3.98
C LYS A 281 -3.95 -1.60 5.04
N GLY A 282 -4.44 -2.79 4.70
CA GLY A 282 -5.16 -3.63 5.64
C GLY A 282 -5.61 -4.93 5.03
N GLN A 283 -6.31 -5.71 5.85
CA GLN A 283 -6.91 -6.97 5.44
C GLN A 283 -8.35 -7.02 5.92
N TYR A 284 -9.22 -7.62 5.13
CA TYR A 284 -10.61 -7.88 5.51
C TYR A 284 -11.00 -9.31 5.16
N ILE A 285 -12.06 -9.80 5.78
CA ILE A 285 -12.58 -11.15 5.57
C ILE A 285 -13.71 -11.08 4.55
N ARG A 286 -13.55 -11.80 3.45
CA ARG A 286 -14.57 -11.93 2.40
C ARG A 286 -15.16 -13.34 2.39
N GLY A 287 -16.48 -13.47 2.19
CA GLY A 287 -17.20 -14.75 2.16
C GLY A 287 -17.83 -15.13 3.50
N TYR A 288 -18.51 -16.28 3.52
CA TYR A 288 -19.25 -16.80 4.68
C TYR A 288 -18.92 -18.28 4.88
N GLY A 289 -18.99 -18.76 6.12
CA GLY A 289 -18.77 -20.16 6.48
C GLY A 289 -17.39 -20.66 6.04
N SER A 290 -17.34 -21.82 5.42
CA SER A 290 -16.10 -22.47 4.92
C SER A 290 -15.44 -21.72 3.77
N ASN A 291 -16.15 -20.81 3.09
CA ASN A 291 -15.63 -20.03 1.95
C ASN A 291 -15.02 -18.69 2.38
N GLN A 292 -14.71 -18.51 3.65
CA GLN A 292 -14.06 -17.31 4.14
C GLN A 292 -12.59 -17.23 3.65
N ARG A 293 -12.23 -16.07 3.11
CA ARG A 293 -10.83 -15.78 2.72
C ARG A 293 -10.42 -14.40 3.19
N THR A 294 -9.18 -14.29 3.63
CA THR A 294 -8.57 -13.00 3.94
C THR A 294 -8.10 -12.34 2.65
N VAL A 295 -8.51 -11.09 2.45
CA VAL A 295 -8.14 -10.28 1.29
C VAL A 295 -7.34 -9.07 1.78
N SER A 296 -6.10 -8.94 1.32
CA SER A 296 -5.27 -7.76 1.57
C SER A 296 -5.60 -6.67 0.56
N PHE A 297 -5.50 -5.42 1.00
CA PHE A 297 -5.67 -4.26 0.12
C PHE A 297 -4.59 -3.22 0.38
N SER A 298 -4.33 -2.43 -0.66
CA SER A 298 -3.52 -1.21 -0.62
C SER A 298 -4.25 -0.15 -1.44
N ASN A 299 -4.77 0.89 -0.77
CA ASN A 299 -5.64 1.88 -1.38
C ASN A 299 -5.03 3.29 -1.28
N PRO A 300 -4.76 3.98 -2.40
CA PRO A 300 -4.26 5.33 -2.38
C PRO A 300 -5.31 6.30 -1.82
N SER A 301 -4.93 7.10 -0.84
CA SER A 301 -5.84 8.02 -0.16
C SER A 301 -5.53 9.50 -0.44
N ARG A 302 -4.26 9.87 -0.42
CA ARG A 302 -3.80 11.24 -0.71
C ARG A 302 -2.53 11.15 -1.54
N ALA A 303 -2.43 11.93 -2.61
CA ALA A 303 -1.23 11.98 -3.44
C ALA A 303 -0.84 13.42 -3.77
N VAL A 304 0.45 13.65 -3.94
CA VAL A 304 1.03 14.93 -4.31
C VAL A 304 1.99 14.71 -5.47
N LEU A 305 1.83 15.54 -6.49
CA LEU A 305 2.76 15.61 -7.60
C LEU A 305 3.94 16.50 -7.19
N LEU A 306 5.11 15.88 -7.04
CA LEU A 306 6.34 16.59 -6.63
C LEU A 306 7.08 17.18 -7.81
N TYR A 307 6.98 16.53 -8.97
CA TYR A 307 7.65 16.93 -10.20
C TYR A 307 6.86 16.44 -11.42
N SER A 308 6.82 17.26 -12.46
CA SER A 308 6.31 16.86 -13.77
C SER A 308 6.97 17.69 -14.85
N LYS A 309 7.54 17.02 -15.84
CA LYS A 309 8.11 17.67 -17.02
C LYS A 309 7.82 16.85 -18.25
N LYS A 310 7.32 17.51 -19.29
CA LYS A 310 7.09 16.94 -20.61
C LYS A 310 8.25 17.30 -21.53
N VAL A 311 8.72 16.32 -22.32
CA VAL A 311 9.70 16.51 -23.38
C VAL A 311 9.12 16.00 -24.70
N PRO A 312 9.36 16.70 -25.84
CA PRO A 312 8.77 16.33 -27.11
C PRO A 312 9.22 14.94 -27.60
N MET A 313 10.49 14.59 -27.35
CA MET A 313 11.05 13.33 -27.77
C MET A 313 12.25 12.95 -26.87
N ILE A 314 12.38 11.66 -26.58
CA ILE A 314 13.60 11.03 -26.06
C ILE A 314 14.10 10.10 -27.16
N GLU A 315 15.30 10.34 -27.66
CA GLU A 315 15.88 9.55 -28.76
C GLU A 315 16.27 8.14 -28.29
N LYS A 316 16.23 7.18 -29.21
CA LYS A 316 16.69 5.82 -28.96
C LYS A 316 18.16 5.82 -28.50
N GLY A 317 18.43 5.07 -27.45
CA GLY A 317 19.76 4.93 -26.87
C GLY A 317 20.20 6.10 -25.97
N GLN A 318 19.40 7.16 -25.88
CA GLN A 318 19.67 8.26 -24.97
C GLN A 318 19.23 7.94 -23.54
N THR A 319 19.95 8.51 -22.58
CA THR A 319 19.62 8.35 -21.17
C THR A 319 18.59 9.38 -20.73
N ILE A 320 17.73 8.99 -19.81
CA ILE A 320 16.69 9.85 -19.25
C ILE A 320 17.26 11.07 -18.53
N ASP A 321 18.37 10.90 -17.84
CA ASP A 321 19.07 11.95 -17.10
C ASP A 321 19.58 13.08 -18.00
N SER A 322 19.76 12.87 -19.31
CA SER A 322 20.12 13.93 -20.26
C SER A 322 18.99 14.94 -20.49
N TYR A 323 17.74 14.51 -20.34
CA TYR A 323 16.54 15.33 -20.58
C TYR A 323 15.95 15.94 -19.28
N PHE A 324 16.14 15.28 -18.14
CA PHE A 324 15.53 15.64 -16.87
C PHE A 324 16.58 15.97 -15.81
N ARG A 325 17.09 17.20 -15.88
CA ARG A 325 18.15 17.73 -14.99
C ARG A 325 17.63 18.66 -13.91
N ASP A 326 16.32 18.72 -13.74
CA ASP A 326 15.68 19.62 -12.78
C ASP A 326 15.82 19.10 -11.35
N THR A 327 15.62 19.99 -10.40
CA THR A 327 15.62 19.69 -8.97
C THR A 327 14.22 19.49 -8.45
N VAL A 328 13.98 18.44 -7.71
CA VAL A 328 12.72 18.11 -7.05
C VAL A 328 12.74 18.54 -5.61
N SER A 329 11.74 19.31 -5.18
CA SER A 329 11.50 19.68 -3.79
C SER A 329 10.53 18.72 -3.12
N PHE A 330 10.86 18.26 -1.93
CA PHE A 330 10.00 17.38 -1.13
C PHE A 330 9.06 18.14 -0.17
N LYS A 331 9.23 19.45 -0.03
CA LYS A 331 8.40 20.30 0.84
C LYS A 331 6.88 20.07 0.67
N PRO A 332 6.32 20.01 -0.56
CA PRO A 332 4.88 19.77 -0.73
C PRO A 332 4.40 18.44 -0.15
N MET A 333 5.23 17.41 -0.16
CA MET A 333 4.91 16.13 0.45
C MET A 333 4.79 16.25 1.97
N PHE A 334 5.76 16.90 2.63
CA PHE A 334 5.75 17.10 4.08
C PHE A 334 4.59 17.96 4.56
N GLU A 335 4.08 18.87 3.72
CA GLU A 335 2.95 19.76 4.04
C GLU A 335 1.59 19.10 3.81
N ALA A 336 1.47 18.23 2.82
CA ALA A 336 0.20 17.72 2.37
C ALA A 336 -0.09 16.28 2.78
N LEU A 337 0.94 15.43 2.95
CA LEU A 337 0.77 14.03 3.30
C LEU A 337 0.95 13.78 4.79
N TYR A 338 0.42 12.65 5.23
CA TYR A 338 0.60 12.15 6.59
C TYR A 338 1.86 11.30 6.68
N PRO A 339 2.59 11.33 7.80
CA PRO A 339 3.70 10.42 8.03
C PRO A 339 3.18 8.97 8.12
N LYS A 340 4.07 8.01 7.90
CA LYS A 340 3.76 6.57 8.04
C LYS A 340 3.25 6.25 9.43
N GLN A 341 2.17 5.48 9.52
CA GLN A 341 1.57 5.01 10.77
C GLN A 341 1.04 3.59 10.63
N MET A 342 1.94 2.62 10.78
CA MET A 342 1.61 1.21 10.64
C MET A 342 1.35 0.52 11.97
N VAL A 343 0.48 -0.49 11.94
CA VAL A 343 0.20 -1.44 13.01
C VAL A 343 0.62 -2.82 12.49
N GLY A 344 1.85 -3.22 12.81
CA GLY A 344 2.51 -4.35 12.15
C GLY A 344 2.98 -3.98 10.74
N SER A 345 3.15 -4.98 9.89
CA SER A 345 3.67 -4.81 8.51
C SER A 345 2.58 -4.50 7.47
N ASP A 346 1.34 -4.83 7.76
CA ASP A 346 0.25 -4.98 6.79
C ASP A 346 -1.00 -4.14 7.07
N HIS A 347 -1.09 -3.45 8.21
CA HIS A 347 -2.22 -2.59 8.56
C HIS A 347 -1.76 -1.17 8.90
N GLY A 348 -2.46 -0.18 8.41
CA GLY A 348 -2.21 1.22 8.73
C GLY A 348 -2.03 2.11 7.52
N LEU A 349 -1.43 3.27 7.77
CA LEU A 349 -1.13 4.26 6.76
C LEU A 349 0.35 4.20 6.40
N ASP A 350 0.64 3.89 5.16
CA ASP A 350 1.98 3.91 4.61
C ASP A 350 2.22 5.19 3.79
N LEU A 351 3.47 5.51 3.54
CA LEU A 351 3.90 6.63 2.72
C LEU A 351 4.90 6.12 1.70
N VAL A 352 4.52 6.21 0.45
CA VAL A 352 5.31 5.73 -0.69
C VAL A 352 5.53 6.85 -1.69
N TRP A 353 6.54 6.72 -2.50
CA TRP A 353 6.79 7.61 -3.62
C TRP A 353 7.36 6.85 -4.80
N GLU A 354 6.99 7.30 -5.98
CA GLU A 354 7.34 6.63 -7.23
C GLU A 354 7.67 7.63 -8.32
N ILE A 355 8.44 7.17 -9.29
CA ILE A 355 8.70 7.86 -10.53
C ILE A 355 7.90 7.18 -11.65
N GLN A 356 7.32 7.97 -12.52
CA GLN A 356 6.49 7.50 -13.62
C GLN A 356 6.93 8.17 -14.91
N LEU A 357 7.09 7.38 -15.96
CA LEU A 357 7.26 7.85 -17.33
C LEU A 357 5.98 7.54 -18.10
N LEU A 358 5.33 8.57 -18.55
CA LEU A 358 4.10 8.50 -19.35
C LEU A 358 4.48 8.82 -20.79
N VAL A 359 4.18 7.90 -21.69
CA VAL A 359 4.47 8.05 -23.12
C VAL A 359 3.24 7.62 -23.88
N ASP A 360 2.49 8.58 -24.44
CA ASP A 360 1.21 8.31 -25.11
C ASP A 360 0.32 7.38 -24.25
N ASP A 361 0.22 6.11 -24.67
CA ASP A 361 -0.62 5.10 -24.08
C ASP A 361 0.13 4.18 -23.09
N LEU A 362 1.43 4.41 -22.86
CA LEU A 362 2.24 3.59 -21.97
C LEU A 362 2.58 4.33 -20.70
N VAL A 363 2.48 3.60 -19.61
CA VAL A 363 2.93 4.04 -18.30
C VAL A 363 3.99 3.09 -17.81
N ASP A 364 5.18 3.60 -17.60
CA ASP A 364 6.24 2.88 -16.88
C ASP A 364 6.46 3.53 -15.53
N GLN A 365 6.46 2.73 -14.48
CA GLN A 365 6.56 3.23 -13.12
C GLN A 365 7.50 2.37 -12.27
N GLU A 366 8.25 3.03 -11.42
CA GLU A 366 9.15 2.42 -10.47
C GLU A 366 8.94 3.02 -9.09
N LEU A 367 8.71 2.14 -8.10
CA LEU A 367 8.68 2.55 -6.70
C LEU A 367 10.09 2.92 -6.26
N ILE A 368 10.37 4.21 -6.08
CA ILE A 368 11.71 4.68 -5.72
C ILE A 368 12.00 4.47 -4.25
N GLY A 369 11.01 4.62 -3.39
CA GLY A 369 11.23 4.48 -1.97
C GLY A 369 9.97 4.44 -1.14
N ASP A 370 10.18 4.03 0.09
CA ASP A 370 9.22 4.06 1.17
C ASP A 370 9.58 5.15 2.20
N SER A 371 8.81 5.19 3.26
CA SER A 371 8.97 6.16 4.35
C SER A 371 10.28 6.06 5.14
N GLU A 372 11.09 5.02 4.98
CA GLU A 372 12.32 4.84 5.76
C GLU A 372 13.36 5.92 5.47
N ARG A 373 13.26 6.58 4.33
CA ARG A 373 14.16 7.66 3.91
C ARG A 373 13.75 9.03 4.41
N PHE A 374 12.50 9.21 4.82
CA PHE A 374 12.00 10.50 5.24
C PHE A 374 12.33 10.80 6.69
N VAL A 375 12.70 12.05 6.95
CA VAL A 375 12.89 12.57 8.32
C VAL A 375 11.51 12.80 8.92
N MET A 376 10.99 11.84 9.69
CA MET A 376 9.61 11.84 10.17
C MET A 376 9.24 13.06 11.00
N LYS A 377 10.19 13.61 11.80
CA LYS A 377 9.97 14.83 12.60
C LYS A 377 9.57 16.04 11.75
N ASP A 378 9.99 16.09 10.49
CA ASP A 378 9.74 17.26 9.62
C ASP A 378 8.29 17.34 9.12
N PHE A 379 7.50 16.26 9.30
CA PHE A 379 6.05 16.33 9.14
C PHE A 379 5.35 17.16 10.22
N TYR A 380 6.02 17.39 11.35
CA TYR A 380 5.52 18.13 12.51
C TYR A 380 6.09 19.54 12.61
N ALA A 381 7.00 19.90 11.72
CA ALA A 381 7.47 21.27 11.60
C ALA A 381 6.35 22.16 10.97
N ALA A 382 6.06 23.28 11.63
CA ALA A 382 5.07 24.26 11.18
C ALA A 382 5.56 25.04 9.95
#